data_1b13a22105d4e2e49129c3ff8a606638
#
_entry.id   1b13a22105d4e2e49129c3ff8a606638
#
_cell.length_a   1.000
_cell.length_b   1.000
_cell.length_c   1.000
_cell.angle_alpha   90.00
_cell.angle_beta   90.00
_cell.angle_gamma   90.00
#
_symmetry.space_group_name_H-M   'P 1'
#
loop_
_entity.id
_entity.type
_entity.pdbx_description
1 polymer ?
#
loop_
_entity_poly.entity_id
_entity_poly.type
_entity_poly.pdbx_seq_one_letter_code
_entity_poly.pdbx_strand_id
1 'polypeptide(L)'
;FAVEQAFYAAGFGATLLLFSVPATDATVALPLFDVYKKELRILGSMINPDTHQRAVNLINGHCLEIKKLITHAYDLEHLDEAIHMQMSSESIKVMVHPWG
;
A
#
# COMPACT_ATOMS: atom_id res chain seq x y z
N PHE A 1 -12.66 -6.80 5.56
CA PHE A 1 -13.56 -6.58 4.40
C PHE A 1 -12.85 -6.86 3.05
N ALA A 2 -11.80 -6.10 2.65
CA ALA A 2 -11.14 -6.29 1.35
C ALA A 2 -10.50 -7.68 1.18
N VAL A 3 -9.86 -8.21 2.23
CA VAL A 3 -9.25 -9.55 2.22
C VAL A 3 -10.31 -10.64 2.07
N GLU A 4 -11.43 -10.51 2.76
CA GLU A 4 -12.56 -11.44 2.63
C GLU A 4 -13.14 -11.42 1.21
N GLN A 5 -13.31 -10.24 0.63
CA GLN A 5 -13.75 -10.11 -0.76
C GLN A 5 -12.78 -10.80 -1.74
N ALA A 6 -11.47 -10.71 -1.48
CA ALA A 6 -10.46 -11.37 -2.29
C ALA A 6 -10.60 -12.90 -2.27
N PHE A 7 -10.95 -13.52 -1.12
CA PHE A 7 -11.25 -14.96 -1.06
C PHE A 7 -12.45 -15.36 -1.90
N TYR A 8 -13.52 -14.55 -1.89
CA TYR A 8 -14.72 -14.83 -2.69
C TYR A 8 -14.45 -14.65 -4.19
N ALA A 9 -13.67 -13.63 -4.56
CA ALA A 9 -13.32 -13.35 -5.95
C ALA A 9 -12.29 -14.32 -6.54
N ALA A 10 -11.53 -15.03 -5.68
CA ALA A 10 -10.49 -15.95 -6.12
C ALA A 10 -11.03 -17.14 -6.91
N GLY A 11 -10.51 -17.36 -8.10
CA GLY A 11 -10.75 -18.53 -8.92
C GLY A 11 -9.91 -19.75 -8.50
N PHE A 12 -10.05 -20.85 -9.21
CA PHE A 12 -9.27 -22.08 -8.98
C PHE A 12 -7.77 -21.83 -9.24
N GLY A 13 -6.91 -22.32 -8.35
CA GLY A 13 -5.46 -22.17 -8.43
C GLY A 13 -4.94 -20.75 -8.16
N ALA A 14 -5.81 -19.83 -7.72
CA ALA A 14 -5.44 -18.44 -7.50
C ALA A 14 -4.42 -18.27 -6.36
N THR A 15 -3.60 -17.22 -6.48
CA THR A 15 -2.69 -16.78 -5.43
C THR A 15 -3.20 -15.48 -4.84
N LEU A 16 -3.44 -15.47 -3.54
CA LEU A 16 -3.80 -14.29 -2.74
C LEU A 16 -2.54 -13.76 -2.06
N LEU A 17 -2.09 -12.57 -2.44
CA LEU A 17 -0.95 -11.91 -1.83
C LEU A 17 -1.42 -10.86 -0.84
N LEU A 18 -1.13 -11.07 0.44
CA LEU A 18 -1.37 -10.10 1.51
C LEU A 18 -0.21 -9.10 1.52
N PHE A 19 -0.42 -7.98 0.85
CA PHE A 19 0.61 -6.97 0.59
C PHE A 19 0.51 -5.75 1.51
N SER A 20 -0.69 -5.40 2.00
CA SER A 20 -0.90 -4.26 2.89
C SER A 20 -0.42 -4.54 4.32
N VAL A 21 -0.12 -3.47 5.06
CA VAL A 21 0.21 -3.55 6.50
C VAL A 21 -1.10 -3.40 7.29
N PRO A 22 -1.66 -4.48 7.82
CA PRO A 22 -2.85 -4.41 8.66
C PRO A 22 -2.49 -3.92 10.08
N ALA A 23 -3.50 -3.60 10.88
CA ALA A 23 -3.30 -3.42 12.32
C ALA A 23 -2.79 -4.74 12.96
N THR A 24 -2.03 -4.63 14.04
CA THR A 24 -1.34 -5.79 14.67
C THR A 24 -2.30 -6.84 15.22
N ASP A 25 -3.52 -6.44 15.54
CA ASP A 25 -4.61 -7.28 16.04
C ASP A 25 -5.66 -7.64 14.98
N ALA A 26 -5.45 -7.19 13.73
CA ALA A 26 -6.39 -7.49 12.65
C ALA A 26 -6.42 -8.98 12.34
N THR A 27 -7.62 -9.52 12.27
CA THR A 27 -7.88 -10.92 11.92
C THR A 27 -8.90 -11.01 10.79
N VAL A 28 -8.86 -12.10 10.05
CA VAL A 28 -9.83 -12.42 9.01
C VAL A 28 -10.23 -13.89 9.11
N ALA A 29 -11.52 -14.18 8.90
CA ALA A 29 -11.98 -15.55 8.82
C ALA A 29 -11.53 -16.20 7.51
N LEU A 30 -10.84 -17.34 7.62
CA LEU A 30 -10.35 -18.08 6.48
C LEU A 30 -11.38 -19.16 6.07
N PRO A 31 -11.95 -19.11 4.85
CA PRO A 31 -12.88 -20.13 4.36
C PRO A 31 -12.12 -21.38 3.94
N LEU A 32 -11.82 -22.26 4.91
CA LEU A 32 -10.93 -23.42 4.73
C LEU A 32 -11.38 -24.36 3.61
N PHE A 33 -12.69 -24.56 3.47
CA PHE A 33 -13.20 -25.42 2.40
C PHE A 33 -12.94 -24.84 1.01
N ASP A 34 -13.09 -23.52 0.85
CA ASP A 34 -12.79 -22.85 -0.42
C ASP A 34 -11.30 -22.86 -0.73
N VAL A 35 -10.46 -22.68 0.28
CA VAL A 35 -9.00 -22.80 0.13
C VAL A 35 -8.62 -24.17 -0.40
N TYR A 36 -9.19 -25.23 0.20
CA TYR A 36 -8.99 -26.62 -0.23
C TYR A 36 -9.55 -26.87 -1.64
N LYS A 37 -10.83 -26.57 -1.85
CA LYS A 37 -11.54 -26.86 -3.10
C LYS A 37 -10.95 -26.13 -4.31
N LYS A 38 -10.55 -24.88 -4.12
CA LYS A 38 -10.00 -24.02 -5.19
C LYS A 38 -8.49 -24.10 -5.30
N GLU A 39 -7.82 -24.89 -4.45
CA GLU A 39 -6.35 -24.98 -4.39
C GLU A 39 -5.67 -23.59 -4.24
N LEU A 40 -6.20 -22.75 -3.35
CA LEU A 40 -5.71 -21.38 -3.18
C LEU A 40 -4.34 -21.36 -2.50
N ARG A 41 -3.47 -20.43 -2.95
CA ARG A 41 -2.22 -20.10 -2.31
C ARG A 41 -2.36 -18.77 -1.59
N ILE A 42 -1.98 -18.72 -0.31
CA ILE A 42 -2.05 -17.50 0.50
C ILE A 42 -0.63 -17.15 0.90
N LEU A 43 -0.16 -15.98 0.46
CA LEU A 43 1.19 -15.51 0.66
C LEU A 43 1.18 -14.15 1.36
N GLY A 44 2.15 -13.92 2.24
CA GLY A 44 2.43 -12.61 2.80
C GLY A 44 3.60 -11.94 2.10
N SER A 45 3.63 -10.62 2.11
CA SER A 45 4.76 -9.83 1.63
C SER A 45 5.12 -8.78 2.66
N MET A 46 6.36 -8.83 3.15
CA MET A 46 6.92 -7.78 4.00
C MET A 46 7.45 -6.66 3.12
N ILE A 47 7.22 -5.42 3.54
CA ILE A 47 7.66 -4.24 2.80
C ILE A 47 9.19 -4.07 2.80
N ASN A 48 9.70 -3.49 1.71
CA ASN A 48 11.05 -2.95 1.54
C ASN A 48 12.25 -3.90 1.83
N PRO A 49 12.24 -5.18 1.43
CA PRO A 49 13.42 -6.01 1.59
C PRO A 49 14.52 -5.54 0.61
N ASP A 50 15.46 -4.70 1.08
CA ASP A 50 16.63 -4.19 0.35
C ASP A 50 16.31 -3.47 -0.98
N THR A 51 15.09 -2.95 -1.15
CA THR A 51 14.63 -2.35 -2.40
C THR A 51 14.77 -0.83 -2.43
N HIS A 52 15.11 -0.18 -1.32
CA HIS A 52 15.15 1.27 -1.20
C HIS A 52 16.11 1.91 -2.21
N GLN A 53 17.35 1.41 -2.30
CA GLN A 53 18.35 1.94 -3.24
C GLN A 53 17.92 1.77 -4.70
N ARG A 54 17.22 0.67 -5.02
CA ARG A 54 16.67 0.45 -6.38
C ARG A 54 15.60 1.49 -6.70
N ALA A 55 14.73 1.81 -5.76
CA ALA A 55 13.71 2.85 -5.91
C ALA A 55 14.34 4.22 -6.14
N VAL A 56 15.35 4.60 -5.35
CA VAL A 56 16.10 5.85 -5.51
C VAL A 56 16.74 5.92 -6.90
N ASN A 57 17.35 4.85 -7.38
CA ASN A 57 17.98 4.82 -8.70
C ASN A 57 16.95 5.01 -9.83
N LEU A 58 15.75 4.42 -9.72
CA LEU A 58 14.67 4.61 -10.70
C LEU A 58 14.18 6.06 -10.72
N ILE A 59 14.09 6.70 -9.55
CA ILE A 59 13.68 8.10 -9.41
C ILE A 59 14.73 9.01 -10.05
N ASN A 60 15.99 8.83 -9.69
CA ASN A 60 17.10 9.63 -10.20
C ASN A 60 17.34 9.43 -11.70
N GLY A 61 17.06 8.23 -12.21
CA GLY A 61 17.12 7.92 -13.64
C GLY A 61 15.96 8.50 -14.46
N HIS A 62 15.04 9.26 -13.82
CA HIS A 62 13.84 9.81 -14.46
C HIS A 62 12.99 8.78 -15.22
N CYS A 63 13.07 7.50 -14.81
CA CYS A 63 12.28 6.42 -15.42
C CYS A 63 10.78 6.51 -15.07
N LEU A 64 10.44 7.27 -14.03
CA LEU A 64 9.10 7.42 -13.51
C LEU A 64 8.76 8.90 -13.27
N GLU A 65 7.56 9.31 -13.66
CA GLU A 65 7.05 10.68 -13.42
C GLU A 65 6.45 10.82 -12.01
N ILE A 66 7.18 10.41 -10.97
CA ILE A 66 6.66 10.37 -9.60
C ILE A 66 6.26 11.73 -9.03
N LYS A 67 6.78 12.84 -9.59
CA LYS A 67 6.36 14.19 -9.20
C LYS A 67 4.86 14.41 -9.39
N LYS A 68 4.24 13.72 -10.35
CA LYS A 68 2.78 13.76 -10.57
C LYS A 68 1.96 13.13 -9.44
N LEU A 69 2.59 12.32 -8.59
CA LEU A 69 1.94 11.73 -7.43
C LEU A 69 1.86 12.71 -6.25
N ILE A 70 2.68 13.78 -6.26
CA ILE A 70 2.64 14.82 -5.22
C ILE A 70 1.45 15.72 -5.54
N THR A 71 0.38 15.56 -4.81
CA THR A 71 -0.86 16.31 -5.01
C THR A 71 -0.93 17.57 -4.18
N HIS A 72 -0.26 17.59 -3.03
CA HIS A 72 -0.27 18.70 -2.08
C HIS A 72 1.12 18.93 -1.50
N ALA A 73 1.45 20.19 -1.25
CA ALA A 73 2.68 20.60 -0.59
C ALA A 73 2.37 21.64 0.47
N TYR A 74 2.99 21.52 1.63
CA TYR A 74 2.86 22.40 2.78
C TYR A 74 4.22 22.78 3.31
N ASP A 75 4.30 23.91 3.99
CA ASP A 75 5.45 24.25 4.85
C ASP A 75 5.33 23.56 6.22
N LEU A 76 6.36 23.67 7.04
CA LEU A 76 6.37 23.04 8.37
C LEU A 76 5.35 23.65 9.33
N GLU A 77 5.00 24.93 9.15
CA GLU A 77 4.02 25.62 10.00
C GLU A 77 2.62 25.04 9.84
N HIS A 78 2.31 24.45 8.67
CA HIS A 78 1.03 23.81 8.35
C HIS A 78 1.08 22.28 8.41
N LEU A 79 1.96 21.73 9.27
CA LEU A 79 2.14 20.27 9.39
C LEU A 79 0.84 19.56 9.77
N ASP A 80 0.04 20.13 10.66
CA ASP A 80 -1.24 19.51 11.07
C ASP A 80 -2.22 19.40 9.90
N GLU A 81 -2.30 20.42 9.06
CA GLU A 81 -3.11 20.41 7.85
C GLU A 81 -2.59 19.36 6.85
N ALA A 82 -1.27 19.26 6.70
CA ALA A 82 -0.64 18.26 5.85
C ALA A 82 -0.98 16.83 6.27
N ILE A 83 -0.97 16.56 7.58
CA ILE A 83 -1.35 15.26 8.14
C ILE A 83 -2.82 14.95 7.87
N HIS A 84 -3.71 15.91 8.12
CA HIS A 84 -5.15 15.75 7.84
C HIS A 84 -5.40 15.51 6.35
N MET A 85 -4.73 16.24 5.47
CA MET A 85 -4.83 16.05 4.03
C MET A 85 -4.33 14.67 3.60
N GLN A 86 -3.21 14.18 4.16
CA GLN A 86 -2.69 12.83 3.87
C GLN A 86 -3.66 11.72 4.29
N MET A 87 -4.48 11.95 5.31
CA MET A 87 -5.51 11.00 5.77
C MET A 87 -6.80 11.05 4.96
N SER A 88 -6.95 12.09 4.12
CA SER A 88 -8.13 12.26 3.26
C SER A 88 -8.04 11.40 1.99
N SER A 89 -9.17 11.22 1.32
CA SER A 89 -9.24 10.59 -0.01
C SER A 89 -8.86 11.54 -1.16
N GLU A 90 -8.58 12.82 -0.86
CA GLU A 90 -8.28 13.85 -1.85
C GLU A 90 -6.81 13.91 -2.22
N SER A 91 -5.93 13.29 -1.40
CA SER A 91 -4.49 13.27 -1.64
C SER A 91 -3.99 11.91 -2.08
N ILE A 92 -2.97 11.90 -2.93
CA ILE A 92 -2.15 10.72 -3.24
C ILE A 92 -0.87 10.77 -2.39
N LYS A 93 -0.15 11.88 -2.48
CA LYS A 93 1.06 12.14 -1.70
C LYS A 93 1.12 13.58 -1.27
N VAL A 94 1.29 13.80 0.01
CA VAL A 94 1.50 15.11 0.61
C VAL A 94 3.00 15.29 0.93
N MET A 95 3.56 16.41 0.52
CA MET A 95 4.93 16.80 0.83
C MET A 95 4.95 17.93 1.86
N VAL A 96 5.90 17.87 2.77
CA VAL A 96 6.19 18.98 3.70
C VAL A 96 7.60 19.50 3.42
N HIS A 97 7.71 20.80 3.17
CA HIS A 97 8.96 21.49 2.95
C HIS A 97 9.39 22.19 4.25
N PRO A 98 10.40 21.66 4.98
CA PRO A 98 10.77 22.21 6.28
C PRO A 98 11.49 23.54 6.22
N TRP A 99 11.92 23.98 5.03
CA TRP A 99 12.70 25.20 4.84
C TRP A 99 12.00 26.27 3.97
N GLY A 100 10.70 26.13 3.75
CA GLY A 100 9.88 27.07 2.97
C GLY A 100 9.98 26.88 1.47
#